data_b30ad3c6e4a6055092ff73bc2e601c31
#
_entry.id   b30ad3c6e4a6055092ff73bc2e601c31
#
_cell.length_a   1.000
_cell.length_b   1.000
_cell.length_c   1.000
_cell.angle_alpha   90.00
_cell.angle_beta   90.00
_cell.angle_gamma   90.00
#
_symmetry.space_group_name_H-M   'P 1'
#
loop_
_entity.id
_entity.type
_entity.pdbx_description
1 polymer ?
#
loop_
_entity_poly.entity_id
_entity_poly.type
_entity_poly.pdbx_seq_one_letter_code
_entity_poly.pdbx_strand_id
1 'polypeptide(L)'
;MSAERDSATAADDRAHARAAGSGISRADVEDFLYHEAALLDAWSLDEWLTLLTGDVTYRVPSPEARGRPPTESLYLIADDAARLRGRVARLLDPHAHAEFPHSHTRRLITNVRIVEQSQDRIAVEANFAVHRFRRDEDVRVYVGRYRYALRTTTQGLRIAAREALLDAHELGTLGAISFIL
;
A
#
# COMPACT_ATOMS: atom_id res chain seq x y z
N MET A 1 50.69 8.73 6.07
CA MET A 1 49.71 8.78 7.19
C MET A 1 48.70 9.94 7.10
N SER A 2 48.54 10.63 5.97
CA SER A 2 47.56 11.73 5.81
C SER A 2 46.29 11.37 5.01
N ALA A 3 46.32 10.33 4.20
CA ALA A 3 45.20 9.98 3.30
C ALA A 3 44.04 9.23 3.99
N GLU A 4 44.26 8.57 5.12
CA GLU A 4 43.24 7.83 5.84
C GLU A 4 42.33 8.72 6.71
N ARG A 5 42.77 9.93 7.09
CA ARG A 5 41.95 10.87 7.87
C ARG A 5 40.91 11.61 7.02
N ASP A 6 41.21 11.86 5.74
CA ASP A 6 40.29 12.56 4.83
C ASP A 6 39.11 11.71 4.42
N SER A 7 39.24 10.37 4.32
CA SER A 7 38.14 9.49 3.95
C SER A 7 37.12 9.27 5.09
N ALA A 8 37.57 9.28 6.34
CA ALA A 8 36.69 9.16 7.51
C ALA A 8 35.86 10.41 7.73
N THR A 9 36.44 11.61 7.51
CA THR A 9 35.74 12.89 7.65
C THR A 9 34.66 13.06 6.57
N ALA A 10 34.93 12.63 5.33
CA ALA A 10 33.96 12.70 4.23
C ALA A 10 32.80 11.71 4.38
N ALA A 11 33.01 10.58 5.08
CA ALA A 11 31.94 9.62 5.39
C ALA A 11 31.05 10.14 6.54
N ASP A 12 31.65 10.78 7.53
CA ASP A 12 30.93 11.37 8.68
C ASP A 12 30.14 12.63 8.28
N ASP A 13 30.69 13.48 7.40
CA ASP A 13 29.98 14.61 6.80
C ASP A 13 28.79 14.18 5.92
N ARG A 14 28.87 13.04 5.22
CA ARG A 14 27.72 12.48 4.47
C ARG A 14 26.65 11.89 5.39
N ALA A 15 27.05 11.32 6.53
CA ALA A 15 26.11 10.84 7.55
C ALA A 15 25.42 12.02 8.25
N HIS A 16 26.13 13.11 8.56
CA HIS A 16 25.57 14.32 9.16
C HIS A 16 24.73 15.15 8.16
N ALA A 17 25.08 15.18 6.87
CA ALA A 17 24.27 15.81 5.83
C ALA A 17 22.93 15.06 5.58
N ARG A 18 22.87 13.73 5.83
CA ARG A 18 21.62 12.96 5.83
C ARG A 18 20.73 13.26 7.04
N ALA A 19 21.31 13.63 8.16
CA ALA A 19 20.56 14.02 9.37
C ALA A 19 20.00 15.46 9.31
N ALA A 20 20.51 16.32 8.43
CA ALA A 20 20.13 17.72 8.32
C ALA A 20 18.98 18.01 7.31
N GLY A 21 18.53 17.01 6.56
CA GLY A 21 17.37 17.08 5.66
C GLY A 21 16.24 16.19 6.18
N SER A 22 15.56 16.56 7.25
CA SER A 22 14.63 15.72 8.01
C SER A 22 13.26 15.48 7.36
N GLY A 23 13.16 15.38 6.05
CA GLY A 23 11.94 15.00 5.35
C GLY A 23 12.04 13.55 4.83
N ILE A 24 10.93 12.81 4.86
CA ILE A 24 10.83 11.51 4.19
C ILE A 24 11.03 11.74 2.70
N SER A 25 11.99 11.02 2.11
CA SER A 25 12.27 11.09 0.67
C SER A 25 11.30 10.20 -0.13
N ARG A 26 11.27 10.41 -1.47
CA ARG A 26 10.53 9.51 -2.36
C ARG A 26 11.07 8.08 -2.29
N ALA A 27 12.37 7.89 -2.16
CA ALA A 27 12.98 6.57 -2.05
C ALA A 27 12.51 5.83 -0.77
N ASP A 28 12.40 6.53 0.36
CA ASP A 28 11.87 5.94 1.60
C ASP A 28 10.40 5.51 1.43
N VAL A 29 9.60 6.29 0.68
CA VAL A 29 8.22 5.94 0.36
C VAL A 29 8.17 4.76 -0.60
N GLU A 30 8.98 4.73 -1.66
CA GLU A 30 9.07 3.61 -2.60
C GLU A 30 9.43 2.32 -1.88
N ASP A 31 10.45 2.31 -1.04
CA ASP A 31 10.87 1.15 -0.25
C ASP A 31 9.73 0.66 0.68
N PHE A 32 9.01 1.59 1.32
CA PHE A 32 7.85 1.27 2.15
C PHE A 32 6.72 0.62 1.34
N LEU A 33 6.37 1.15 0.17
CA LEU A 33 5.32 0.60 -0.68
C LEU A 33 5.72 -0.74 -1.31
N TYR A 34 7.01 -0.95 -1.62
CA TYR A 34 7.50 -2.24 -2.11
C TYR A 34 7.48 -3.28 -1.01
N HIS A 35 7.80 -2.91 0.23
CA HIS A 35 7.63 -3.79 1.39
C HIS A 35 6.16 -4.16 1.62
N GLU A 36 5.23 -3.19 1.57
CA GLU A 36 3.79 -3.46 1.63
C GLU A 36 3.37 -4.45 0.55
N ALA A 37 3.78 -4.22 -0.70
CA ALA A 37 3.46 -5.09 -1.82
C ALA A 37 3.99 -6.51 -1.62
N ALA A 38 5.21 -6.67 -1.11
CA ALA A 38 5.82 -7.97 -0.81
C ALA A 38 5.03 -8.74 0.26
N LEU A 39 4.60 -8.08 1.34
CA LEU A 39 3.78 -8.70 2.39
C LEU A 39 2.43 -9.18 1.85
N LEU A 40 1.77 -8.34 1.05
CA LEU A 40 0.48 -8.68 0.43
C LEU A 40 0.60 -9.83 -0.59
N ASP A 41 1.68 -9.88 -1.37
CA ASP A 41 1.94 -10.95 -2.33
C ASP A 41 2.31 -12.27 -1.65
N ALA A 42 2.96 -12.19 -0.48
CA ALA A 42 3.28 -13.34 0.37
C ALA A 42 2.13 -13.80 1.28
N TRP A 43 0.98 -13.10 1.27
CA TRP A 43 -0.14 -13.34 2.19
C TRP A 43 0.24 -13.20 3.68
N SER A 44 1.32 -12.46 3.98
CA SER A 44 1.75 -12.11 5.35
C SER A 44 0.85 -11.00 5.93
N LEU A 45 -0.46 -11.26 5.96
CA LEU A 45 -1.47 -10.23 6.26
C LEU A 45 -1.43 -9.76 7.72
N ASP A 46 -1.05 -10.62 8.66
CA ASP A 46 -0.87 -10.22 10.07
C ASP A 46 0.30 -9.23 10.20
N GLU A 47 1.39 -9.45 9.48
CA GLU A 47 2.53 -8.53 9.43
C GLU A 47 2.14 -7.24 8.70
N TRP A 48 1.40 -7.33 7.59
CA TRP A 48 0.86 -6.17 6.89
C TRP A 48 0.00 -5.27 7.79
N LEU A 49 -0.83 -5.85 8.68
CA LEU A 49 -1.61 -5.07 9.64
C LEU A 49 -0.73 -4.21 10.57
N THR A 50 0.52 -4.58 10.80
CA THR A 50 1.44 -3.77 11.61
C THR A 50 1.90 -2.49 10.92
N LEU A 51 1.78 -2.42 9.60
CA LEU A 51 2.06 -1.20 8.82
C LEU A 51 0.96 -0.15 8.94
N LEU A 52 -0.18 -0.48 9.53
CA LEU A 52 -1.35 0.37 9.58
C LEU A 52 -1.43 1.17 10.89
N THR A 53 -2.03 2.35 10.84
CA THR A 53 -2.40 3.06 12.07
C THR A 53 -3.66 2.46 12.71
N GLY A 54 -3.88 2.74 13.99
CA GLY A 54 -5.06 2.24 14.72
C GLY A 54 -6.40 2.77 14.19
N ASP A 55 -6.38 3.88 13.46
CA ASP A 55 -7.53 4.56 12.85
C ASP A 55 -7.54 4.47 11.32
N VAL A 56 -6.85 3.50 10.74
CA VAL A 56 -6.73 3.30 9.29
C VAL A 56 -8.09 3.20 8.60
N THR A 57 -8.15 3.72 7.37
CA THR A 57 -9.26 3.47 6.44
C THR A 57 -8.74 2.80 5.17
N TYR A 58 -9.46 1.77 4.70
CA TYR A 58 -9.20 1.10 3.43
C TYR A 58 -10.42 1.21 2.52
N ARG A 59 -10.21 1.73 1.31
CA ARG A 59 -11.30 2.03 0.39
C ARG A 59 -11.00 1.55 -1.03
N VAL A 60 -12.03 1.00 -1.66
CA VAL A 60 -12.06 0.72 -3.10
C VAL A 60 -13.40 1.25 -3.61
N PRO A 61 -13.46 2.47 -4.15
CA PRO A 61 -14.68 3.02 -4.72
C PRO A 61 -15.08 2.24 -5.98
N SER A 62 -16.39 2.17 -6.27
CA SER A 62 -16.84 1.77 -7.61
C SER A 62 -16.39 2.82 -8.65
N PRO A 63 -16.32 2.47 -9.94
CA PRO A 63 -15.95 3.43 -10.98
C PRO A 63 -16.78 4.71 -10.95
N GLU A 64 -18.08 4.61 -10.61
CA GLU A 64 -19.02 5.73 -10.53
C GLU A 64 -18.86 6.57 -9.26
N ALA A 65 -18.27 5.99 -8.21
CA ALA A 65 -18.09 6.63 -6.91
C ALA A 65 -16.80 7.46 -6.79
N ARG A 66 -15.97 7.50 -7.86
CA ARG A 66 -14.70 8.21 -7.83
C ARG A 66 -14.89 9.69 -7.45
N GLY A 67 -14.18 10.11 -6.40
CA GLY A 67 -14.23 11.49 -5.91
C GLY A 67 -15.45 11.84 -5.06
N ARG A 68 -16.34 10.88 -4.77
CA ARG A 68 -17.47 11.05 -3.84
C ARG A 68 -17.20 10.32 -2.52
N PRO A 69 -17.75 10.79 -1.39
CA PRO A 69 -17.57 10.09 -0.13
C PRO A 69 -18.40 8.78 -0.07
N PRO A 70 -18.02 7.80 0.78
CA PRO A 70 -18.75 6.54 0.94
C PRO A 70 -20.18 6.70 1.44
N THR A 71 -20.53 7.85 2.02
CA THR A 71 -21.88 8.20 2.48
C THR A 71 -22.83 8.57 1.33
N GLU A 72 -22.28 8.93 0.17
CA GLU A 72 -23.04 9.42 -1.00
C GLU A 72 -22.93 8.49 -2.20
N SER A 73 -22.12 7.44 -2.11
CA SER A 73 -21.81 6.60 -3.26
C SER A 73 -21.52 5.16 -2.85
N LEU A 74 -21.75 4.24 -3.80
CA LEU A 74 -21.45 2.84 -3.60
C LEU A 74 -19.94 2.60 -3.68
N TYR A 75 -19.39 1.99 -2.64
CA TYR A 75 -18.01 1.51 -2.59
C TYR A 75 -18.00 -0.02 -2.66
N LEU A 76 -17.03 -0.57 -3.36
CA LEU A 76 -16.77 -2.01 -3.36
C LEU A 76 -16.22 -2.46 -2.01
N ILE A 77 -15.37 -1.62 -1.42
CA ILE A 77 -14.81 -1.78 -0.08
C ILE A 77 -14.76 -0.40 0.59
N ALA A 78 -15.28 -0.33 1.81
CA ALA A 78 -15.17 0.85 2.68
C ALA A 78 -14.99 0.37 4.12
N ASP A 79 -13.78 -0.01 4.45
CA ASP A 79 -13.41 -0.58 5.74
C ASP A 79 -12.73 0.47 6.63
N ASP A 80 -13.17 0.56 7.86
CA ASP A 80 -12.43 1.12 8.99
C ASP A 80 -11.45 0.07 9.55
N ALA A 81 -10.67 0.44 10.55
CA ALA A 81 -9.67 -0.43 11.14
C ALA A 81 -10.26 -1.76 11.69
N ALA A 82 -11.49 -1.75 12.24
CA ALA A 82 -12.11 -2.95 12.78
C ALA A 82 -12.58 -3.89 11.65
N ARG A 83 -13.23 -3.35 10.62
CA ARG A 83 -13.67 -4.11 9.45
C ARG A 83 -12.48 -4.67 8.68
N LEU A 84 -11.39 -3.90 8.56
CA LEU A 84 -10.18 -4.35 7.87
C LEU A 84 -9.51 -5.53 8.59
N ARG A 85 -9.42 -5.51 9.93
CA ARG A 85 -8.96 -6.67 10.69
C ARG A 85 -9.87 -7.88 10.51
N GLY A 86 -11.20 -7.68 10.53
CA GLY A 86 -12.16 -8.76 10.25
C GLY A 86 -12.04 -9.31 8.83
N ARG A 87 -11.70 -8.47 7.84
CA ARG A 87 -11.41 -8.91 6.47
C ARG A 87 -10.17 -9.78 6.43
N VAL A 88 -9.07 -9.34 7.06
CA VAL A 88 -7.82 -10.12 7.13
C VAL A 88 -8.05 -11.46 7.81
N ALA A 89 -8.73 -11.50 8.95
CA ALA A 89 -9.05 -12.75 9.64
C ALA A 89 -9.82 -13.74 8.73
N ARG A 90 -10.79 -13.24 7.93
CA ARG A 90 -11.52 -14.09 6.96
C ARG A 90 -10.64 -14.56 5.81
N LEU A 91 -9.71 -13.72 5.34
CA LEU A 91 -8.80 -14.09 4.24
C LEU A 91 -7.81 -15.17 4.66
N LEU A 92 -7.44 -15.21 5.94
CA LEU A 92 -6.54 -16.22 6.52
C LEU A 92 -7.28 -17.50 6.97
N ASP A 93 -8.62 -17.48 7.03
CA ASP A 93 -9.41 -18.65 7.43
C ASP A 93 -9.45 -19.69 6.28
N PRO A 94 -8.93 -20.92 6.49
CA PRO A 94 -8.98 -22.00 5.49
C PRO A 94 -10.39 -22.39 5.06
N HIS A 95 -11.41 -22.10 5.86
CA HIS A 95 -12.81 -22.36 5.54
C HIS A 95 -13.46 -21.25 4.72
N ALA A 96 -12.79 -20.11 4.54
CA ALA A 96 -13.26 -19.03 3.68
C ALA A 96 -12.98 -19.34 2.21
N HIS A 97 -13.83 -20.12 1.56
CA HIS A 97 -13.67 -20.64 0.20
C HIS A 97 -13.39 -19.60 -0.89
N ALA A 98 -13.66 -18.31 -0.63
CA ALA A 98 -13.45 -17.25 -1.63
C ALA A 98 -11.97 -17.12 -2.09
N GLU A 99 -11.01 -17.36 -1.17
CA GLU A 99 -9.57 -17.25 -1.45
C GLU A 99 -8.74 -18.46 -0.97
N PHE A 100 -9.39 -19.56 -0.61
CA PHE A 100 -8.66 -20.79 -0.27
C PHE A 100 -8.79 -21.85 -1.38
N PRO A 101 -7.68 -22.45 -1.89
CA PRO A 101 -6.29 -22.05 -1.67
C PRO A 101 -6.01 -20.62 -2.18
N HIS A 102 -5.08 -19.93 -1.53
CA HIS A 102 -4.76 -18.55 -1.86
C HIS A 102 -4.36 -18.39 -3.33
N SER A 103 -4.84 -17.34 -3.96
CA SER A 103 -4.37 -16.95 -5.30
C SER A 103 -2.94 -16.40 -5.20
N HIS A 104 -2.13 -16.65 -6.22
CA HIS A 104 -0.85 -15.96 -6.35
C HIS A 104 -1.10 -14.55 -6.89
N THR A 105 -0.56 -13.56 -6.23
CA THR A 105 -0.60 -12.17 -6.71
C THR A 105 0.80 -11.66 -7.01
N ARG A 106 0.88 -10.74 -7.95
CA ARG A 106 2.11 -10.00 -8.23
C ARG A 106 1.76 -8.54 -8.44
N ARG A 107 2.23 -7.69 -7.51
CA ARG A 107 2.02 -6.25 -7.54
C ARG A 107 3.19 -5.55 -8.19
N LEU A 108 2.89 -4.69 -9.15
CA LEU A 108 3.82 -3.75 -9.75
C LEU A 108 3.40 -2.36 -9.28
N ILE A 109 4.25 -1.69 -8.53
CA ILE A 109 4.04 -0.32 -8.04
C ILE A 109 4.96 0.59 -8.83
N THR A 110 4.40 1.63 -9.42
CA THR A 110 5.15 2.56 -10.29
C THR A 110 4.68 4.00 -10.08
N ASN A 111 5.42 4.96 -10.64
CA ASN A 111 5.07 6.37 -10.65
C ASN A 111 4.76 6.93 -9.25
N VAL A 112 5.53 6.49 -8.25
CA VAL A 112 5.37 6.95 -6.87
C VAL A 112 5.68 8.44 -6.77
N ARG A 113 4.74 9.18 -6.21
CA ARG A 113 4.83 10.64 -6.05
C ARG A 113 4.37 11.04 -4.64
N ILE A 114 5.19 11.81 -3.96
CA ILE A 114 4.76 12.58 -2.79
C ILE A 114 4.00 13.78 -3.34
N VAL A 115 2.70 13.86 -3.04
CA VAL A 115 1.81 14.94 -3.51
C VAL A 115 1.79 16.09 -2.51
N GLU A 116 1.82 15.74 -1.23
CA GLU A 116 1.85 16.68 -0.13
C GLU A 116 2.65 16.08 1.03
N GLN A 117 3.41 16.90 1.73
CA GLN A 117 4.18 16.46 2.90
C GLN A 117 4.17 17.56 3.98
N SER A 118 3.83 17.15 5.17
CA SER A 118 3.96 17.93 6.39
C SER A 118 4.83 17.17 7.41
N GLN A 119 4.99 17.69 8.61
CA GLN A 119 5.88 17.09 9.60
C GLN A 119 5.52 15.65 9.95
N ASP A 120 4.22 15.32 10.03
CA ASP A 120 3.71 14.00 10.47
C ASP A 120 2.86 13.28 9.42
N ARG A 121 2.55 13.92 8.29
CA ARG A 121 1.65 13.42 7.27
C ARG A 121 2.24 13.55 5.87
N ILE A 122 2.06 12.50 5.08
CA ILE A 122 2.54 12.44 3.70
C ILE A 122 1.42 11.89 2.84
N ALA A 123 0.97 12.67 1.86
CA ALA A 123 0.04 12.22 0.84
C ALA A 123 0.85 11.67 -0.35
N VAL A 124 0.54 10.44 -0.74
CA VAL A 124 1.25 9.73 -1.80
C VAL A 124 0.27 9.23 -2.85
N GLU A 125 0.63 9.37 -4.11
CA GLU A 125 -0.01 8.68 -5.23
C GLU A 125 1.00 7.74 -5.89
N ALA A 126 0.51 6.57 -6.32
CA ALA A 126 1.28 5.60 -7.10
C ALA A 126 0.37 4.88 -8.09
N ASN A 127 0.89 4.48 -9.25
CA ASN A 127 0.15 3.57 -10.13
C ASN A 127 0.41 2.13 -9.71
N PHE A 128 -0.56 1.27 -9.96
CA PHE A 128 -0.40 -0.16 -9.71
C PHE A 128 -0.90 -1.01 -10.87
N ALA A 129 -0.30 -2.18 -11.03
CA ALA A 129 -0.87 -3.31 -11.73
C ALA A 129 -0.75 -4.54 -10.82
N VAL A 130 -1.87 -5.21 -10.53
CA VAL A 130 -1.90 -6.44 -9.76
C VAL A 130 -2.31 -7.59 -10.66
N HIS A 131 -1.38 -8.49 -10.92
CA HIS A 131 -1.66 -9.74 -11.61
C HIS A 131 -2.10 -10.77 -10.58
N ARG A 132 -3.25 -11.40 -10.80
CA ARG A 132 -3.80 -12.46 -9.95
C ARG A 132 -3.90 -13.75 -10.73
N PHE A 133 -3.22 -14.78 -10.22
CA PHE A 133 -3.20 -16.14 -10.75
C PHE A 133 -3.98 -17.02 -9.80
N ARG A 134 -5.06 -17.64 -10.26
CA ARG A 134 -5.87 -18.50 -9.44
C ARG A 134 -6.23 -19.79 -10.17
N ARG A 135 -5.70 -20.92 -9.70
CA ARG A 135 -5.93 -22.24 -10.29
C ARG A 135 -5.68 -22.22 -11.80
N ASP A 136 -6.58 -22.85 -12.58
CA ASP A 136 -6.54 -22.91 -14.05
C ASP A 136 -7.34 -21.75 -14.70
N GLU A 137 -7.65 -20.69 -13.93
CA GLU A 137 -8.34 -19.51 -14.46
C GLU A 137 -7.36 -18.61 -15.23
N ASP A 138 -7.91 -17.82 -16.15
CA ASP A 138 -7.16 -16.75 -16.82
C ASP A 138 -6.58 -15.75 -15.80
N VAL A 139 -5.39 -15.25 -16.11
CA VAL A 139 -4.76 -14.22 -15.29
C VAL A 139 -5.61 -12.98 -15.31
N ARG A 140 -6.08 -12.55 -14.13
CA ARG A 140 -6.79 -11.29 -13.98
C ARG A 140 -5.81 -10.18 -13.63
N VAL A 141 -5.92 -9.05 -14.32
CA VAL A 141 -5.07 -7.89 -14.10
C VAL A 141 -5.93 -6.72 -13.64
N TYR A 142 -5.59 -6.21 -12.47
CA TYR A 142 -6.22 -5.02 -11.87
C TYR A 142 -5.26 -3.86 -12.04
N VAL A 143 -5.65 -2.83 -12.76
CA VAL A 143 -4.84 -1.64 -13.03
C VAL A 143 -5.52 -0.43 -12.43
N GLY A 144 -4.72 0.49 -11.89
CA GLY A 144 -5.26 1.72 -11.33
C GLY A 144 -4.23 2.55 -10.59
N ARG A 145 -4.75 3.37 -9.69
CA ARG A 145 -3.97 4.27 -8.85
C ARG A 145 -4.26 4.02 -7.39
N TYR A 146 -3.20 3.97 -6.59
CA TYR A 146 -3.28 4.08 -5.14
C TYR A 146 -3.19 5.53 -4.70
N ARG A 147 -3.94 5.88 -3.66
CA ARG A 147 -3.78 7.07 -2.84
C ARG A 147 -3.54 6.64 -1.40
N TYR A 148 -2.49 7.17 -0.83
CA TYR A 148 -2.15 6.92 0.57
C TYR A 148 -2.12 8.22 1.36
N ALA A 149 -2.60 8.15 2.61
CA ALA A 149 -2.18 9.05 3.65
C ALA A 149 -1.26 8.26 4.59
N LEU A 150 0.03 8.61 4.58
CA LEU A 150 1.02 8.02 5.47
C LEU A 150 1.23 8.93 6.69
N ARG A 151 1.60 8.34 7.82
CA ARG A 151 2.06 9.04 9.02
C ARG A 151 3.49 8.64 9.36
N THR A 152 4.28 9.61 9.75
CA THR A 152 5.60 9.37 10.36
C THR A 152 5.40 9.08 11.84
N THR A 153 5.94 7.97 12.32
CA THR A 153 5.89 7.55 13.73
C THR A 153 7.30 7.25 14.24
N THR A 154 7.43 7.03 15.54
CA THR A 154 8.71 6.59 16.14
C THR A 154 9.18 5.22 15.61
N GLN A 155 8.31 4.46 15.01
CA GLN A 155 8.59 3.15 14.41
C GLN A 155 8.66 3.18 12.87
N GLY A 156 8.78 4.37 12.26
CA GLY A 156 8.78 4.57 10.81
C GLY A 156 7.42 4.95 10.23
N LEU A 157 7.26 4.76 8.92
CA LEU A 157 6.02 5.07 8.22
C LEU A 157 4.89 4.11 8.59
N ARG A 158 3.66 4.65 8.65
CA ARG A 158 2.41 3.89 8.84
C ARG A 158 1.33 4.41 7.89
N ILE A 159 0.46 3.51 7.44
CA ILE A 159 -0.68 3.82 6.56
C ILE A 159 -1.86 4.26 7.42
N ALA A 160 -2.30 5.51 7.27
CA ALA A 160 -3.53 6.04 7.90
C ALA A 160 -4.73 5.95 6.95
N ALA A 161 -4.51 6.06 5.65
CA ALA A 161 -5.54 5.79 4.66
C ALA A 161 -4.92 5.15 3.42
N ARG A 162 -5.64 4.19 2.83
CA ARG A 162 -5.31 3.53 1.59
C ARG A 162 -6.54 3.45 0.71
N GLU A 163 -6.47 4.03 -0.47
CA GLU A 163 -7.53 3.99 -1.46
C GLU A 163 -7.00 3.39 -2.76
N ALA A 164 -7.69 2.39 -3.30
CA ALA A 164 -7.38 1.80 -4.60
C ALA A 164 -8.44 2.22 -5.63
N LEU A 165 -8.04 3.05 -6.58
CA LEU A 165 -8.87 3.56 -7.66
C LEU A 165 -8.62 2.70 -8.90
N LEU A 166 -9.56 1.82 -9.23
CA LEU A 166 -9.47 0.97 -10.43
C LEU A 166 -9.74 1.78 -11.69
N ASP A 167 -8.99 1.55 -12.76
CA ASP A 167 -9.20 2.18 -14.06
C ASP A 167 -10.26 1.46 -14.92
N ALA A 168 -10.80 0.35 -14.42
CA ALA A 168 -11.91 -0.35 -15.08
C ALA A 168 -13.18 0.50 -15.09
N HIS A 169 -13.86 0.56 -16.23
CA HIS A 169 -15.19 1.18 -16.36
C HIS A 169 -16.28 0.29 -15.79
N GLU A 170 -16.13 -1.03 -15.92
CA GLU A 170 -17.01 -2.06 -15.38
C GLU A 170 -16.18 -3.16 -14.74
N LEU A 171 -16.70 -3.72 -13.63
CA LEU A 171 -16.04 -4.85 -12.96
C LEU A 171 -16.32 -6.20 -13.63
N GLY A 172 -17.09 -6.24 -14.72
CA GLY A 172 -17.63 -7.45 -15.34
C GLY A 172 -16.68 -8.66 -15.33
N THR A 173 -15.55 -8.56 -16.00
CA THR A 173 -14.55 -9.64 -16.06
C THR A 173 -13.63 -9.73 -14.85
N LEU A 174 -13.51 -8.65 -14.03
CA LEU A 174 -12.67 -8.64 -12.84
C LEU A 174 -13.29 -9.41 -11.66
N GLY A 175 -14.63 -9.56 -11.66
CA GLY A 175 -15.35 -10.24 -10.60
C GLY A 175 -15.26 -9.53 -9.24
N ALA A 176 -15.65 -10.23 -8.17
CA ALA A 176 -15.55 -9.72 -6.82
C ALA A 176 -14.08 -9.60 -6.39
N ILE A 177 -13.73 -8.50 -5.71
CA ILE A 177 -12.41 -8.31 -5.10
C ILE A 177 -12.39 -9.09 -3.79
N SER A 178 -11.77 -10.26 -3.81
CA SER A 178 -11.72 -11.20 -2.70
C SER A 178 -10.38 -11.18 -1.95
N PHE A 179 -9.47 -10.29 -2.29
CA PHE A 179 -8.15 -10.11 -1.66
C PHE A 179 -7.92 -8.61 -1.35
N ILE A 180 -6.83 -8.28 -0.70
CA ILE A 180 -6.45 -6.87 -0.51
C ILE A 180 -5.86 -6.36 -1.83
N LEU A 181 -6.56 -5.41 -2.45
CA LEU A 181 -6.15 -4.84 -3.74
C LEU A 181 -5.11 -3.76 -3.53
#